data_a04c35be4e94f600f1eaf3145a331ad8
#
_entry.id   a04c35be4e94f600f1eaf3145a331ad8
#
_cell.length_a   1.000
_cell.length_b   1.000
_cell.length_c   1.000
_cell.angle_alpha   90.00
_cell.angle_beta   90.00
_cell.angle_gamma   90.00
#
_symmetry.space_group_name_H-M   'P 1'
#
loop_
_entity.id
_entity.type
_entity.pdbx_description
1 polymer ?
#
loop_
_entity_poly.entity_id
_entity_poly.type
_entity_poly.pdbx_seq_one_letter_code
_entity_poly.pdbx_strand_id
1 'polypeptide(L)'
;KFGRRHLAAKPAKGIEPIVPGSIIRVMHPLSGKDADQKWTLAQVPKVETAFVSANFMTGAVEALVGGFDFNLNMFNHVTQAWRQPGSSFKPFIYSAALDKGFTATTVINDAPIMIDPKLTGNKLWEPKNYDGKFAGPMQLHSALEQSKNLVSIRILQSITPAYAQQYIARFGFAPKDHPANLPMALGAGSVTPWQMLAGYMVFANGGYRVQPYLIDRVTDAEGATLMQATNRTAGDASIRAIDERNA
;
A
#
# COMPACT_ATOMS: atom_id res chain seq x y z
N LYS A 1 -31.79 18.40 20.96
CA LYS A 1 -33.04 17.95 20.31
C LYS A 1 -32.79 17.84 18.82
N PHE A 2 -32.78 16.64 18.26
CA PHE A 2 -32.80 16.47 16.82
C PHE A 2 -34.10 17.06 16.28
N GLY A 3 -34.02 17.99 15.35
CA GLY A 3 -35.19 18.57 14.75
C GLY A 3 -36.00 17.55 13.94
N ARG A 4 -37.32 17.62 13.95
CA ARG A 4 -38.24 16.72 13.22
C ARG A 4 -37.87 16.52 11.73
N ARG A 5 -37.11 17.41 11.13
CA ARG A 5 -36.67 17.35 9.72
C ARG A 5 -35.72 16.17 9.44
N HIS A 6 -34.92 15.73 10.42
CA HIS A 6 -33.99 14.60 10.24
C HIS A 6 -34.67 13.24 10.35
N LEU A 7 -35.83 13.17 10.98
CA LEU A 7 -36.65 11.95 11.10
C LEU A 7 -37.61 11.77 9.91
N ALA A 8 -37.79 12.78 9.07
CA ALA A 8 -38.72 12.75 7.95
C ALA A 8 -38.10 12.26 6.61
N ALA A 9 -36.79 12.03 6.55
CA ALA A 9 -36.16 11.47 5.37
C ALA A 9 -36.58 10.01 5.22
N LYS A 10 -37.17 9.64 4.07
CA LYS A 10 -37.48 8.24 3.79
C LYS A 10 -36.17 7.45 3.80
N PRO A 11 -36.07 6.36 4.59
CA PRO A 11 -34.89 5.53 4.61
C PRO A 11 -34.64 4.96 3.21
N ALA A 12 -33.38 4.77 2.85
CA ALA A 12 -33.03 4.05 1.63
C ALA A 12 -33.60 2.63 1.68
N LYS A 13 -33.88 2.05 0.51
CA LYS A 13 -34.48 0.71 0.40
C LYS A 13 -33.68 -0.32 1.22
N GLY A 14 -34.33 -0.97 2.19
CA GLY A 14 -33.73 -1.97 3.08
C GLY A 14 -33.14 -1.42 4.39
N ILE A 15 -33.36 -0.12 4.71
CA ILE A 15 -32.97 0.47 5.99
C ILE A 15 -34.23 0.69 6.84
N GLU A 16 -34.21 0.21 8.09
CA GLU A 16 -35.31 0.46 9.04
C GLU A 16 -35.39 1.95 9.40
N PRO A 17 -36.62 2.52 9.50
CA PRO A 17 -36.79 3.90 9.92
C PRO A 17 -36.37 4.09 11.38
N ILE A 18 -35.77 5.25 11.69
CA ILE A 18 -35.52 5.66 13.07
C ILE A 18 -36.84 6.06 13.71
N VAL A 19 -37.21 5.33 14.76
CA VAL A 19 -38.46 5.55 15.52
C VAL A 19 -38.15 5.94 16.96
N PRO A 20 -39.09 6.54 17.71
CA PRO A 20 -38.91 6.77 19.13
C PRO A 20 -38.52 5.46 19.87
N GLY A 21 -37.43 5.51 20.66
CA GLY A 21 -36.84 4.32 21.30
C GLY A 21 -35.67 3.70 20.53
N SER A 22 -35.40 4.10 19.28
CA SER A 22 -34.21 3.62 18.55
C SER A 22 -32.94 4.16 19.21
N ILE A 23 -31.97 3.26 19.40
CA ILE A 23 -30.61 3.62 19.82
C ILE A 23 -29.85 4.10 18.58
N ILE A 24 -29.37 5.34 18.61
CA ILE A 24 -28.65 5.98 17.50
C ILE A 24 -27.26 6.40 17.95
N ARG A 25 -26.31 6.39 17.03
CA ARG A 25 -25.01 7.02 17.22
C ARG A 25 -25.06 8.47 16.74
N VAL A 26 -24.42 9.34 17.51
CA VAL A 26 -24.27 10.75 17.17
C VAL A 26 -22.81 11.16 17.29
N MET A 27 -22.38 12.10 16.46
CA MET A 27 -21.06 12.67 16.47
C MET A 27 -21.15 14.18 16.69
N HIS A 28 -20.26 14.71 17.51
CA HIS A 28 -20.04 16.14 17.66
C HIS A 28 -18.70 16.48 17.01
N PRO A 29 -18.63 17.47 16.12
CA PRO A 29 -17.36 17.93 15.56
C PRO A 29 -16.43 18.42 16.68
N LEU A 30 -15.19 17.89 16.73
CA LEU A 30 -14.22 18.23 17.79
C LEU A 30 -13.44 19.52 17.51
N SER A 31 -13.40 20.00 16.26
CA SER A 31 -12.67 21.21 15.87
C SER A 31 -13.10 21.75 14.52
N GLY A 32 -12.73 23.02 14.22
CA GLY A 32 -13.00 23.70 12.95
C GLY A 32 -14.15 24.71 13.02
N LYS A 33 -14.54 25.29 11.87
CA LYS A 33 -15.64 26.25 11.75
C LYS A 33 -17.00 25.69 12.21
N ASP A 34 -17.05 24.40 12.46
CA ASP A 34 -18.24 23.62 12.81
C ASP A 34 -18.28 23.24 14.30
N ALA A 35 -17.35 23.73 15.13
CA ALA A 35 -17.31 23.44 16.57
C ALA A 35 -18.58 23.85 17.33
N ASP A 36 -19.34 24.83 16.79
CA ASP A 36 -20.66 25.26 17.29
C ASP A 36 -21.82 24.47 16.64
N GLN A 37 -21.52 23.47 15.79
CA GLN A 37 -22.55 22.71 15.09
C GLN A 37 -23.21 21.69 16.01
N LYS A 38 -24.48 21.45 15.69
CA LYS A 38 -25.34 20.48 16.37
C LYS A 38 -24.83 19.06 16.13
N TRP A 39 -25.05 18.18 17.09
CA TRP A 39 -24.86 16.75 16.96
C TRP A 39 -25.44 16.21 15.66
N THR A 40 -24.65 15.44 14.92
CA THR A 40 -25.05 14.80 13.67
C THR A 40 -25.22 13.30 13.87
N LEU A 41 -26.12 12.70 13.10
CA LEU A 41 -26.24 11.24 13.07
C LEU A 41 -24.95 10.65 12.48
N ALA A 42 -24.41 9.65 13.15
CA ALA A 42 -23.25 8.91 12.68
C ALA A 42 -23.62 7.42 12.54
N GLN A 43 -22.98 6.76 11.58
CA GLN A 43 -23.08 5.31 11.43
C GLN A 43 -21.70 4.68 11.65
N VAL A 44 -21.67 3.48 12.21
CA VAL A 44 -20.46 2.67 12.19
C VAL A 44 -20.18 2.33 10.73
N PRO A 45 -18.99 2.68 10.19
CA PRO A 45 -18.66 2.34 8.82
C PRO A 45 -18.65 0.81 8.67
N LYS A 46 -19.17 0.32 7.54
CA LYS A 46 -19.11 -1.11 7.18
C LYS A 46 -17.75 -1.49 6.60
N VAL A 47 -16.96 -0.49 6.19
CA VAL A 47 -15.61 -0.63 5.63
C VAL A 47 -14.64 -0.04 6.64
N GLU A 48 -13.55 -0.74 6.86
CA GLU A 48 -12.47 -0.25 7.69
C GLU A 48 -11.29 0.19 6.82
N THR A 49 -10.56 1.18 7.30
CA THR A 49 -9.35 1.69 6.67
C THR A 49 -8.22 1.65 7.69
N ALA A 50 -7.00 1.68 7.18
CA ALA A 50 -5.80 1.77 8.01
C ALA A 50 -4.93 2.92 7.53
N PHE A 51 -4.15 3.47 8.45
CA PHE A 51 -3.16 4.50 8.17
C PHE A 51 -1.88 4.18 8.94
N VAL A 52 -0.74 4.39 8.29
CA VAL A 52 0.58 4.30 8.93
C VAL A 52 1.51 5.32 8.32
N SER A 53 2.27 6.00 9.18
CA SER A 53 3.34 6.95 8.81
C SER A 53 4.57 6.65 9.66
N ALA A 54 5.74 6.73 9.04
CA ALA A 54 7.01 6.54 9.71
C ALA A 54 8.08 7.48 9.14
N ASN A 55 9.05 7.81 9.96
CA ASN A 55 10.24 8.51 9.53
C ASN A 55 11.11 7.59 8.68
N PHE A 56 11.27 7.91 7.40
CA PHE A 56 11.98 7.06 6.45
C PHE A 56 13.49 6.95 6.72
N MET A 57 14.08 7.89 7.47
CA MET A 57 15.50 7.87 7.83
C MET A 57 15.78 6.98 9.04
N THR A 58 14.88 6.97 10.04
CA THR A 58 15.09 6.28 11.30
C THR A 58 14.22 5.04 11.48
N GLY A 59 13.09 4.95 10.79
CA GLY A 59 12.10 3.89 10.95
C GLY A 59 11.09 4.15 12.09
N ALA A 60 11.23 5.22 12.86
CA ALA A 60 10.29 5.53 13.92
C ALA A 60 8.88 5.75 13.35
N VAL A 61 7.90 4.99 13.83
CA VAL A 61 6.50 5.17 13.45
C VAL A 61 5.97 6.42 14.14
N GLU A 62 5.44 7.35 13.35
CA GLU A 62 4.90 8.63 13.81
C GLU A 62 3.39 8.57 14.03
N ALA A 63 2.69 7.74 13.23
CA ALA A 63 1.26 7.51 13.38
C ALA A 63 0.87 6.12 12.87
N LEU A 64 -0.03 5.46 13.58
CA LEU A 64 -0.61 4.19 13.18
C LEU A 64 -2.07 4.13 13.61
N VAL A 65 -2.96 3.88 12.63
CA VAL A 65 -4.37 3.61 12.87
C VAL A 65 -4.71 2.29 12.17
N GLY A 66 -4.99 1.25 12.96
CA GLY A 66 -5.22 -0.10 12.45
C GLY A 66 -6.66 -0.40 12.06
N GLY A 67 -7.63 0.46 12.44
CA GLY A 67 -9.04 0.29 12.17
C GLY A 67 -9.86 1.43 12.77
N PHE A 68 -11.17 1.32 12.71
CA PHE A 68 -12.09 2.38 13.17
C PHE A 68 -12.21 2.45 14.70
N ASP A 69 -12.41 1.31 15.37
CA ASP A 69 -12.60 1.22 16.82
C ASP A 69 -12.13 -0.14 17.31
N PHE A 70 -11.13 -0.15 18.20
CA PHE A 70 -10.52 -1.37 18.74
C PHE A 70 -11.52 -2.25 19.48
N ASN A 71 -12.50 -1.65 20.18
CA ASN A 71 -13.50 -2.42 20.92
C ASN A 71 -14.51 -3.13 20.00
N LEU A 72 -14.69 -2.64 18.77
CA LEU A 72 -15.53 -3.27 17.76
C LEU A 72 -14.77 -4.33 16.96
N ASN A 73 -13.50 -4.07 16.67
CA ASN A 73 -12.66 -4.97 15.90
C ASN A 73 -11.18 -4.79 16.29
N MET A 74 -10.61 -5.84 16.90
CA MET A 74 -9.20 -5.85 17.33
C MET A 74 -8.22 -6.11 16.18
N PHE A 75 -8.73 -6.38 14.97
CA PHE A 75 -7.89 -6.67 13.81
C PHE A 75 -7.16 -5.42 13.33
N ASN A 76 -5.83 -5.44 13.42
CA ASN A 76 -4.99 -4.34 12.96
C ASN A 76 -4.71 -4.47 11.45
N HIS A 77 -5.42 -3.69 10.65
CA HIS A 77 -5.28 -3.72 9.19
C HIS A 77 -3.91 -3.27 8.69
N VAL A 78 -3.12 -2.52 9.47
CA VAL A 78 -1.75 -2.15 9.09
C VAL A 78 -0.83 -3.36 9.06
N THR A 79 -0.93 -4.24 10.04
CA THR A 79 0.01 -5.36 10.24
C THR A 79 -0.55 -6.73 9.87
N GLN A 80 -1.88 -6.88 9.85
CA GLN A 80 -2.54 -8.18 9.70
C GLN A 80 -3.32 -8.34 8.38
N ALA A 81 -3.71 -7.23 7.72
CA ALA A 81 -4.46 -7.31 6.47
C ALA A 81 -3.54 -7.59 5.28
N TRP A 82 -3.54 -8.83 4.83
CA TRP A 82 -2.87 -9.24 3.60
C TRP A 82 -3.75 -8.95 2.39
N ARG A 83 -3.27 -8.09 1.50
CA ARG A 83 -4.01 -7.67 0.31
C ARG A 83 -3.07 -7.55 -0.89
N GLN A 84 -3.65 -7.68 -2.07
CA GLN A 84 -2.93 -7.40 -3.31
C GLN A 84 -2.66 -5.89 -3.40
N PRO A 85 -1.40 -5.45 -3.51
CA PRO A 85 -1.05 -4.03 -3.60
C PRO A 85 -1.46 -3.42 -4.95
N GLY A 86 -1.73 -4.24 -5.96
CA GLY A 86 -2.06 -3.75 -7.29
C GLY A 86 -0.94 -2.89 -7.87
N SER A 87 -1.30 -1.83 -8.58
CA SER A 87 -0.33 -0.94 -9.24
C SER A 87 0.64 -0.23 -8.30
N SER A 88 0.36 -0.18 -6.99
CA SER A 88 1.34 0.32 -6.02
C SER A 88 2.61 -0.53 -5.94
N PHE A 89 2.59 -1.73 -6.50
CA PHE A 89 3.77 -2.61 -6.56
C PHE A 89 4.70 -2.32 -7.76
N LYS A 90 4.23 -1.58 -8.77
CA LYS A 90 5.00 -1.29 -9.99
C LYS A 90 6.38 -0.67 -9.74
N PRO A 91 6.58 0.29 -8.82
CA PRO A 91 7.91 0.87 -8.57
C PRO A 91 8.98 -0.17 -8.27
N PHE A 92 8.65 -1.26 -7.57
CA PHE A 92 9.60 -2.32 -7.25
C PHE A 92 10.01 -3.13 -8.50
N ILE A 93 9.09 -3.35 -9.43
CA ILE A 93 9.37 -3.99 -10.72
C ILE A 93 10.21 -3.08 -11.62
N TYR A 94 9.92 -1.77 -11.62
CA TYR A 94 10.69 -0.79 -12.37
C TYR A 94 12.10 -0.64 -11.79
N SER A 95 12.27 -0.64 -10.48
CA SER A 95 13.59 -0.67 -9.83
C SER A 95 14.39 -1.92 -10.24
N ALA A 96 13.76 -3.09 -10.31
CA ALA A 96 14.40 -4.30 -10.82
C ALA A 96 14.85 -4.16 -12.30
N ALA A 97 14.08 -3.43 -13.10
CA ALA A 97 14.46 -3.16 -14.48
C ALA A 97 15.66 -2.19 -14.56
N LEU A 98 15.68 -1.14 -13.73
CA LEU A 98 16.82 -0.23 -13.65
C LEU A 98 18.12 -0.97 -13.25
N ASP A 99 18.03 -1.93 -12.31
CA ASP A 99 19.15 -2.81 -11.91
C ASP A 99 19.64 -3.69 -13.08
N LYS A 100 18.77 -4.01 -14.04
CA LYS A 100 19.08 -4.74 -15.29
C LYS A 100 19.54 -3.84 -16.43
N GLY A 101 19.81 -2.56 -16.18
CA GLY A 101 20.35 -1.63 -17.16
C GLY A 101 19.31 -0.84 -17.96
N PHE A 102 18.02 -0.95 -17.64
CA PHE A 102 17.02 -0.03 -18.14
C PHE A 102 17.29 1.37 -17.59
N THR A 103 16.79 2.38 -18.29
CA THR A 103 16.86 3.78 -17.85
C THR A 103 15.46 4.40 -17.86
N ALA A 104 15.30 5.53 -17.19
CA ALA A 104 14.04 6.27 -17.20
C ALA A 104 13.54 6.62 -18.63
N THR A 105 14.47 6.75 -19.56
CA THR A 105 14.21 7.08 -20.98
C THR A 105 14.14 5.86 -21.90
N THR A 106 14.35 4.65 -21.37
CA THR A 106 14.15 3.42 -22.17
C THR A 106 12.74 3.38 -22.73
N VAL A 107 12.63 3.15 -24.03
CA VAL A 107 11.32 3.13 -24.73
C VAL A 107 10.79 1.72 -24.78
N ILE A 108 9.53 1.55 -24.34
CA ILE A 108 8.78 0.29 -24.37
C ILE A 108 7.43 0.54 -25.03
N ASN A 109 6.96 -0.42 -25.84
CA ASN A 109 5.72 -0.29 -26.56
C ASN A 109 4.50 -0.61 -25.69
N ASP A 110 3.62 0.37 -25.47
CA ASP A 110 2.29 0.18 -24.87
C ASP A 110 1.30 -0.27 -25.93
N ALA A 111 1.28 -1.56 -26.23
CA ALA A 111 0.46 -2.19 -27.26
C ALA A 111 -0.13 -3.52 -26.72
N PRO A 112 -1.17 -4.06 -27.34
CA PRO A 112 -1.72 -5.38 -27.00
C PRO A 112 -0.62 -6.43 -26.89
N ILE A 113 -0.78 -7.35 -25.94
CA ILE A 113 0.17 -8.43 -25.70
C ILE A 113 -0.57 -9.76 -25.77
N MET A 114 -0.06 -10.68 -26.57
CA MET A 114 -0.50 -12.07 -26.57
C MET A 114 0.40 -12.87 -25.65
N ILE A 115 -0.18 -13.52 -24.67
CA ILE A 115 0.53 -14.35 -23.70
C ILE A 115 0.18 -15.81 -23.97
N ASP A 116 1.20 -16.66 -24.13
CA ASP A 116 1.00 -18.08 -24.29
C ASP A 116 0.23 -18.63 -23.07
N PRO A 117 -0.93 -19.27 -23.26
CA PRO A 117 -1.71 -19.85 -22.16
C PRO A 117 -0.90 -20.81 -21.27
N LYS A 118 0.11 -21.45 -21.81
CA LYS A 118 1.02 -22.32 -21.04
C LYS A 118 1.74 -21.57 -19.90
N LEU A 119 2.02 -20.29 -20.08
CA LEU A 119 2.65 -19.44 -19.05
C LEU A 119 1.68 -18.96 -17.95
N THR A 120 0.37 -19.18 -18.16
CA THR A 120 -0.70 -18.75 -17.26
C THR A 120 -1.53 -19.91 -16.72
N GLY A 121 -0.98 -21.13 -16.76
CA GLY A 121 -1.67 -22.34 -16.29
C GLY A 121 -2.83 -22.76 -17.22
N ASN A 122 -2.66 -22.63 -18.53
CA ASN A 122 -3.63 -22.90 -19.59
C ASN A 122 -4.90 -22.03 -19.51
N LYS A 123 -4.81 -20.86 -18.85
CA LYS A 123 -5.89 -19.87 -18.83
C LYS A 123 -5.57 -18.75 -19.81
N LEU A 124 -6.54 -18.38 -20.62
CA LEU A 124 -6.44 -17.20 -21.47
C LEU A 124 -6.35 -15.96 -20.55
N TRP A 125 -5.27 -15.20 -20.67
CA TRP A 125 -5.09 -13.95 -19.95
C TRP A 125 -4.75 -12.83 -20.93
N GLU A 126 -5.69 -11.92 -21.07
CA GLU A 126 -5.60 -10.74 -21.96
C GLU A 126 -5.55 -9.47 -21.10
N PRO A 127 -4.37 -9.09 -20.60
CA PRO A 127 -4.25 -7.87 -19.82
C PRO A 127 -4.53 -6.64 -20.67
N LYS A 128 -5.18 -5.64 -20.03
CA LYS A 128 -5.48 -4.34 -20.65
C LYS A 128 -5.03 -3.21 -19.74
N ASN A 129 -4.78 -2.04 -20.33
CA ASN A 129 -4.65 -0.81 -19.54
C ASN A 129 -6.00 -0.47 -18.92
N TYR A 130 -5.98 0.25 -17.78
CA TYR A 130 -7.20 0.63 -17.07
C TYR A 130 -8.13 1.48 -17.95
N ASP A 131 -7.56 2.38 -18.75
CA ASP A 131 -8.25 3.26 -19.69
C ASP A 131 -8.66 2.58 -20.99
N GLY A 132 -8.27 1.32 -21.21
CA GLY A 132 -8.51 0.56 -22.43
C GLY A 132 -7.75 1.07 -23.65
N LYS A 133 -6.85 2.05 -23.51
CA LYS A 133 -6.12 2.70 -24.60
C LYS A 133 -4.67 2.22 -24.66
N PHE A 134 -4.07 2.33 -25.84
CA PHE A 134 -2.68 2.04 -26.10
C PHE A 134 -1.96 3.30 -26.58
N ALA A 135 -0.83 3.62 -25.96
CA ALA A 135 -0.05 4.82 -26.27
C ALA A 135 1.06 4.56 -27.31
N GLY A 136 1.31 3.30 -27.68
CA GLY A 136 2.44 2.95 -28.54
C GLY A 136 3.78 3.06 -27.81
N PRO A 137 4.89 3.36 -28.53
CA PRO A 137 6.20 3.54 -27.92
C PRO A 137 6.20 4.68 -26.93
N MET A 138 6.61 4.43 -25.66
CA MET A 138 6.67 5.42 -24.61
C MET A 138 7.85 5.19 -23.68
N GLN A 139 8.32 6.23 -23.03
CA GLN A 139 9.43 6.15 -22.09
C GLN A 139 9.00 5.50 -20.77
N LEU A 140 9.96 4.85 -20.12
CA LEU A 140 9.74 4.08 -18.89
C LEU A 140 9.11 4.95 -17.77
N HIS A 141 9.66 6.17 -17.54
CA HIS A 141 9.12 7.07 -16.51
C HIS A 141 7.66 7.46 -16.78
N SER A 142 7.32 7.79 -18.03
CA SER A 142 5.94 8.14 -18.41
C SER A 142 4.98 6.95 -18.28
N ALA A 143 5.48 5.74 -18.51
CA ALA A 143 4.70 4.52 -18.34
C ALA A 143 4.39 4.24 -16.85
N LEU A 144 5.33 4.52 -15.96
CA LEU A 144 5.11 4.43 -14.51
C LEU A 144 4.14 5.49 -14.02
N GLU A 145 4.34 6.76 -14.42
CA GLU A 145 3.48 7.90 -14.11
C GLU A 145 2.02 7.64 -14.49
N GLN A 146 1.79 7.12 -15.72
CA GLN A 146 0.46 6.78 -16.23
C GLN A 146 -0.01 5.39 -15.77
N SER A 147 0.79 4.68 -14.99
CA SER A 147 0.47 3.35 -14.48
C SER A 147 0.08 2.34 -15.57
N LYS A 148 0.79 2.33 -16.71
CA LYS A 148 0.49 1.47 -17.85
C LYS A 148 0.75 -0.01 -17.53
N ASN A 149 -0.29 -0.83 -17.66
CA ASN A 149 -0.22 -2.25 -17.32
C ASN A 149 0.64 -3.04 -18.32
N LEU A 150 0.45 -2.80 -19.61
CA LEU A 150 1.11 -3.58 -20.66
C LEU A 150 2.62 -3.32 -20.70
N VAL A 151 3.03 -2.08 -20.43
CA VAL A 151 4.45 -1.74 -20.28
C VAL A 151 5.05 -2.48 -19.08
N SER A 152 4.38 -2.47 -17.91
CA SER A 152 4.86 -3.17 -16.71
C SER A 152 5.02 -4.68 -16.94
N ILE A 153 4.10 -5.30 -17.68
CA ILE A 153 4.18 -6.73 -18.04
C ILE A 153 5.36 -6.98 -18.99
N ARG A 154 5.59 -6.13 -20.01
CA ARG A 154 6.72 -6.26 -20.93
C ARG A 154 8.07 -6.08 -20.20
N ILE A 155 8.15 -5.16 -19.26
CA ILE A 155 9.32 -4.99 -18.38
C ILE A 155 9.59 -6.31 -17.65
N LEU A 156 8.57 -6.86 -16.98
CA LEU A 156 8.71 -8.09 -16.22
C LEU A 156 9.09 -9.29 -17.12
N GLN A 157 8.55 -9.37 -18.34
CA GLN A 157 8.97 -10.38 -19.31
C GLN A 157 10.46 -10.24 -19.68
N SER A 158 10.94 -9.00 -19.88
CA SER A 158 12.32 -8.73 -20.28
C SER A 158 13.33 -9.07 -19.20
N ILE A 159 13.01 -8.77 -17.92
CA ILE A 159 13.91 -9.05 -16.77
C ILE A 159 13.70 -10.42 -16.18
N THR A 160 12.67 -11.12 -16.55
CA THR A 160 12.11 -12.39 -16.07
C THR A 160 11.42 -12.29 -14.69
N PRO A 161 10.28 -12.97 -14.51
CA PRO A 161 9.58 -13.01 -13.23
C PRO A 161 10.41 -13.58 -12.08
N ALA A 162 11.25 -14.59 -12.34
CA ALA A 162 12.13 -15.21 -11.34
C ALA A 162 13.15 -14.21 -10.79
N TYR A 163 13.77 -13.40 -11.68
CA TYR A 163 14.69 -12.35 -11.25
C TYR A 163 13.99 -11.30 -10.41
N ALA A 164 12.85 -10.78 -10.89
CA ALA A 164 12.09 -9.77 -10.16
C ALA A 164 11.65 -10.27 -8.77
N GLN A 165 11.22 -11.54 -8.65
CA GLN A 165 10.86 -12.16 -7.37
C GLN A 165 12.03 -12.17 -6.37
N GLN A 166 13.24 -12.46 -6.83
CA GLN A 166 14.43 -12.40 -5.99
C GLN A 166 14.82 -10.96 -5.64
N TYR A 167 14.69 -10.04 -6.61
CA TYR A 167 15.06 -8.64 -6.44
C TYR A 167 14.21 -7.94 -5.38
N ILE A 168 12.89 -8.16 -5.35
CA ILE A 168 12.00 -7.51 -4.39
C ILE A 168 12.28 -7.89 -2.93
N ALA A 169 13.00 -8.99 -2.67
CA ALA A 169 13.44 -9.35 -1.33
C ALA A 169 14.37 -8.29 -0.71
N ARG A 170 15.06 -7.49 -1.53
CA ARG A 170 15.87 -6.36 -1.08
C ARG A 170 15.03 -5.31 -0.33
N PHE A 171 13.76 -5.15 -0.71
CA PHE A 171 12.79 -4.25 -0.07
C PHE A 171 12.09 -4.86 1.14
N GLY A 172 12.33 -6.15 1.42
CA GLY A 172 11.72 -6.86 2.55
C GLY A 172 10.50 -7.69 2.20
N PHE A 173 10.14 -7.80 0.92
CA PHE A 173 9.05 -8.68 0.48
C PHE A 173 9.53 -10.14 0.44
N ALA A 174 8.74 -11.04 1.02
CA ALA A 174 9.08 -12.46 0.99
C ALA A 174 8.73 -13.08 -0.37
N PRO A 175 9.67 -13.71 -1.08
CA PRO A 175 9.42 -14.29 -2.41
C PRO A 175 8.24 -15.26 -2.46
N LYS A 176 7.97 -16.00 -1.40
CA LYS A 176 6.84 -16.94 -1.29
C LYS A 176 5.48 -16.30 -1.45
N ASP A 177 5.35 -15.01 -1.08
CA ASP A 177 4.10 -14.26 -1.12
C ASP A 177 3.87 -13.56 -2.48
N HIS A 178 4.87 -13.67 -3.38
CA HIS A 178 4.89 -13.06 -4.71
C HIS A 178 5.26 -14.10 -5.77
N PRO A 179 4.29 -14.85 -6.33
CA PRO A 179 4.58 -15.87 -7.32
C PRO A 179 5.33 -15.30 -8.54
N ALA A 180 6.36 -16.03 -8.99
CA ALA A 180 7.18 -15.65 -10.15
C ALA A 180 6.42 -15.84 -11.46
N ASN A 181 5.41 -15.03 -11.70
CA ASN A 181 4.56 -15.04 -12.89
C ASN A 181 4.29 -13.61 -13.40
N LEU A 182 3.75 -13.48 -14.60
CA LEU A 182 3.50 -12.16 -15.22
C LEU A 182 2.50 -11.26 -14.46
N PRO A 183 1.42 -11.77 -13.82
CA PRO A 183 0.56 -10.96 -12.97
C PRO A 183 1.28 -10.23 -11.83
N MET A 184 2.46 -10.69 -11.40
CA MET A 184 3.31 -10.00 -10.42
C MET A 184 3.63 -8.56 -10.84
N ALA A 185 3.75 -8.27 -12.14
CA ALA A 185 3.94 -6.90 -12.67
C ALA A 185 2.83 -5.93 -12.27
N LEU A 186 1.65 -6.46 -11.95
CA LEU A 186 0.46 -5.72 -11.57
C LEU A 186 0.12 -5.86 -10.08
N GLY A 187 1.07 -6.37 -9.28
CA GLY A 187 0.91 -6.54 -7.85
C GLY A 187 -0.09 -7.64 -7.45
N ALA A 188 -0.04 -8.79 -8.13
CA ALA A 188 -0.88 -9.94 -7.80
C ALA A 188 -0.45 -10.71 -6.54
N GLY A 189 0.71 -10.41 -5.97
CA GLY A 189 1.16 -10.93 -4.68
C GLY A 189 0.37 -10.35 -3.51
N SER A 190 0.64 -10.84 -2.29
CA SER A 190 0.00 -10.36 -1.07
C SER A 190 0.99 -9.65 -0.17
N VAL A 191 0.58 -8.50 0.38
CA VAL A 191 1.37 -7.68 1.31
C VAL A 191 0.48 -7.06 2.37
N THR A 192 1.08 -6.63 3.48
CA THR A 192 0.43 -5.75 4.45
C THR A 192 0.77 -4.29 4.17
N PRO A 193 -0.04 -3.31 4.63
CA PRO A 193 0.32 -1.89 4.58
C PRO A 193 1.68 -1.59 5.25
N TRP A 194 2.01 -2.30 6.33
CA TRP A 194 3.31 -2.22 6.99
C TRP A 194 4.48 -2.58 6.07
N GLN A 195 4.35 -3.67 5.31
CA GLN A 195 5.39 -4.08 4.36
C GLN A 195 5.50 -3.09 3.20
N MET A 196 4.37 -2.56 2.71
CA MET A 196 4.39 -1.52 1.67
C MET A 196 5.08 -0.26 2.16
N LEU A 197 4.79 0.21 3.39
CA LEU A 197 5.50 1.33 4.01
C LEU A 197 7.00 1.08 4.03
N ALA A 198 7.44 -0.06 4.59
CA ALA A 198 8.85 -0.42 4.68
C ALA A 198 9.54 -0.47 3.30
N GLY A 199 8.87 -1.01 2.29
CA GLY A 199 9.37 -1.04 0.92
C GLY A 199 9.52 0.35 0.30
N TYR A 200 8.52 1.22 0.48
CA TYR A 200 8.58 2.59 -0.04
C TYR A 200 9.61 3.48 0.68
N MET A 201 9.87 3.22 1.96
CA MET A 201 10.94 3.91 2.70
C MET A 201 12.31 3.75 2.03
N VAL A 202 12.57 2.61 1.37
CA VAL A 202 13.83 2.38 0.63
C VAL A 202 14.00 3.39 -0.49
N PHE A 203 12.94 3.74 -1.22
CA PHE A 203 13.01 4.80 -2.24
C PHE A 203 13.18 6.18 -1.60
N ALA A 204 12.43 6.46 -0.54
CA ALA A 204 12.39 7.78 0.09
C ALA A 204 13.73 8.17 0.76
N ASN A 205 14.55 7.19 1.17
CA ASN A 205 15.80 7.43 1.90
C ASN A 205 17.07 7.18 1.06
N GLY A 206 16.95 7.04 -0.26
CA GLY A 206 18.11 6.87 -1.14
C GLY A 206 18.66 5.43 -1.17
N GLY A 207 17.85 4.43 -0.87
CA GLY A 207 18.17 3.03 -1.10
C GLY A 207 18.51 2.19 0.13
N TYR A 208 18.16 2.62 1.34
CA TYR A 208 18.44 1.92 2.58
C TYR A 208 17.19 1.20 3.12
N ARG A 209 17.32 -0.06 3.50
CA ARG A 209 16.25 -0.85 4.09
C ARG A 209 16.16 -0.63 5.60
N VAL A 210 15.60 0.50 5.99
CA VAL A 210 15.29 0.81 7.39
C VAL A 210 14.05 0.05 7.83
N GLN A 211 14.08 -0.51 9.05
CA GLN A 211 12.93 -1.26 9.60
C GLN A 211 12.03 -0.33 10.40
N PRO A 212 10.72 -0.25 10.09
CA PRO A 212 9.78 0.51 10.92
C PRO A 212 9.64 -0.10 12.32
N TYR A 213 9.52 0.74 13.36
CA TYR A 213 9.33 0.30 14.73
C TYR A 213 8.42 1.25 15.50
N LEU A 214 7.72 0.71 16.51
CA LEU A 214 6.77 1.43 17.37
C LEU A 214 7.34 1.73 18.75
N ILE A 215 8.16 0.81 19.29
CA ILE A 215 8.70 0.92 20.64
C ILE A 215 10.20 1.17 20.53
N ASP A 216 10.63 2.32 20.98
CA ASP A 216 12.06 2.67 21.03
C ASP A 216 12.75 2.08 22.25
N ARG A 217 12.14 2.23 23.43
CA ARG A 217 12.72 1.79 24.69
C ARG A 217 11.65 1.34 25.69
N VAL A 218 11.95 0.33 26.45
CA VAL A 218 11.16 -0.10 27.62
C VAL A 218 12.06 0.00 28.87
N THR A 219 11.56 0.63 29.92
CA THR A 219 12.25 0.76 31.22
C THR A 219 11.38 0.14 32.32
N ASP A 220 12.01 -0.28 33.41
CA ASP A 220 11.30 -0.62 34.64
C ASP A 220 10.86 0.64 35.40
N ALA A 221 10.27 0.44 36.61
CA ALA A 221 9.82 1.53 37.46
C ALA A 221 10.97 2.35 38.05
N GLU A 222 12.15 1.76 38.15
CA GLU A 222 13.39 2.38 38.65
C GLU A 222 14.17 3.12 37.56
N GLY A 223 13.71 3.03 36.28
CA GLY A 223 14.31 3.70 35.13
C GLY A 223 15.40 2.88 34.43
N ALA A 224 15.69 1.66 34.88
CA ALA A 224 16.64 0.80 34.20
C ALA A 224 16.07 0.31 32.85
N THR A 225 16.88 0.34 31.81
CA THR A 225 16.45 -0.07 30.44
C THR A 225 16.33 -1.58 30.36
N LEU A 226 15.09 -2.07 30.14
CA LEU A 226 14.80 -3.49 29.92
C LEU A 226 14.95 -3.85 28.43
N MET A 227 14.64 -2.93 27.52
CA MET A 227 14.76 -3.11 26.08
C MET A 227 15.07 -1.78 25.41
N GLN A 228 15.97 -1.82 24.44
CA GLN A 228 16.24 -0.70 23.54
C GLN A 228 16.19 -1.20 22.10
N ALA A 229 15.46 -0.50 21.24
CA ALA A 229 15.46 -0.80 19.82
C ALA A 229 16.86 -0.56 19.22
N THR A 230 17.40 -1.56 18.55
CA THR A 230 18.69 -1.50 17.86
C THR A 230 18.46 -1.23 16.37
N ASN A 231 17.88 -0.08 16.06
CA ASN A 231 17.52 0.24 14.69
C ASN A 231 18.70 0.86 13.96
N ARG A 232 18.92 0.37 12.73
CA ARG A 232 19.86 0.96 11.79
C ARG A 232 19.14 2.05 11.02
N THR A 233 19.78 3.21 10.90
CA THR A 233 19.26 4.37 10.18
C THR A 233 19.76 4.41 8.74
N ALA A 234 19.09 5.17 7.89
CA ALA A 234 19.58 5.44 6.55
C ALA A 234 20.98 6.07 6.60
N GLY A 235 21.86 5.63 5.67
CA GLY A 235 23.28 5.95 5.69
C GLY A 235 24.17 4.80 6.18
N ASP A 236 23.64 3.84 6.93
CA ASP A 236 24.37 2.61 7.30
C ASP A 236 24.50 1.69 6.06
N ALA A 237 25.71 1.59 5.54
CA ALA A 237 25.99 0.80 4.34
C ALA A 237 25.58 -0.68 4.45
N SER A 238 25.50 -1.23 5.68
CA SER A 238 25.12 -2.63 5.91
C SER A 238 23.66 -2.95 5.60
N ILE A 239 22.81 -1.92 5.51
CA ILE A 239 21.39 -2.05 5.15
C ILE A 239 21.05 -1.43 3.80
N ARG A 240 22.05 -1.12 2.96
CA ARG A 240 21.80 -0.66 1.60
C ARG A 240 21.13 -1.77 0.78
N ALA A 241 19.93 -1.51 0.29
CA ALA A 241 19.12 -2.44 -0.49
C ALA A 241 19.30 -2.26 -2.01
N ILE A 242 19.35 -1.00 -2.45
CA ILE A 242 19.50 -0.62 -3.85
C ILE A 242 20.47 0.55 -3.99
N ASP A 243 21.01 0.75 -5.19
CA ASP A 243 21.83 1.91 -5.49
C ASP A 243 21.00 3.20 -5.43
N GLU A 244 21.63 4.31 -5.04
CA GLU A 244 21.00 5.63 -4.99
C GLU A 244 20.37 6.03 -6.32
N ARG A 245 20.99 5.66 -7.43
CA ARG A 245 20.47 5.88 -8.79
C ARG A 245 19.13 5.15 -9.06
N ASN A 246 18.82 4.08 -8.31
CA ASN A 246 17.59 3.29 -8.45
C ASN A 246 16.51 3.65 -7.40
N ALA A 247 16.84 4.56 -6.47
CA ALA A 247 15.96 5.06 -5.40
C ALA A 247 15.19 6.37 -5.83
#